data_d7efb8f327ce6f49075aab47e1cd7c51
#
_entry.id   d7efb8f327ce6f49075aab47e1cd7c51
#
_cell.length_a   1.000
_cell.length_b   1.000
_cell.length_c   1.000
_cell.angle_alpha   90.00
_cell.angle_beta   90.00
_cell.angle_gamma   90.00
#
_symmetry.space_group_name_H-M   'P 1'
#
loop_
_entity.id
_entity.type
_entity.pdbx_description
1 polymer ?
#
loop_
_entity_poly.entity_id
_entity_poly.type
_entity_poly.pdbx_seq_one_letter_code
_entity_poly.pdbx_strand_id
1 'polypeptide(L)'
;MPSLWDIFSPYPEWKISAGFFMYHGAEHKCINCIENGLELNVENVRKSSRQHRRCGTSFLLFVILISVVVFLFVRFDSPVLQLFARLLLIPVIAGISYEFIRLAGRSEHPLVLLLSKPGLWLQNLTTREPDDDMIEVGIASVEAVFDWRAFQRENRESFS
;
A
#
# COMPACT_ATOMS: atom_id res chain seq x y z
N MET A 1 -16.47 -28.39 -12.88
CA MET A 1 -16.12 -29.22 -11.69
C MET A 1 -15.76 -28.26 -10.58
N PRO A 2 -16.43 -28.34 -9.40
CA PRO A 2 -16.04 -27.52 -8.27
C PRO A 2 -14.60 -27.91 -7.84
N SER A 3 -13.80 -26.90 -7.46
CA SER A 3 -12.44 -27.15 -6.98
C SER A 3 -12.50 -27.82 -5.59
N LEU A 4 -11.42 -28.51 -5.21
CA LEU A 4 -11.31 -29.08 -3.83
C LEU A 4 -11.51 -28.02 -2.75
N TRP A 5 -11.21 -26.74 -3.04
CA TRP A 5 -11.45 -25.60 -2.16
C TRP A 5 -12.94 -25.31 -1.95
N ASP A 6 -13.77 -25.45 -2.98
CA ASP A 6 -15.22 -25.22 -2.86
C ASP A 6 -15.90 -26.23 -1.93
N ILE A 7 -15.28 -27.42 -1.75
CA ILE A 7 -15.79 -28.50 -0.90
C ILE A 7 -15.41 -28.28 0.58
N PHE A 8 -14.27 -27.67 0.86
CA PHE A 8 -13.73 -27.51 2.22
C PHE A 8 -13.84 -26.10 2.79
N SER A 9 -14.08 -25.08 1.95
CA SER A 9 -14.26 -23.70 2.41
C SER A 9 -15.75 -23.36 2.58
N PRO A 10 -16.22 -23.01 3.78
CA PRO A 10 -17.59 -22.54 4.00
C PRO A 10 -17.83 -21.16 3.36
N TYR A 11 -16.77 -20.53 2.80
CA TYR A 11 -16.84 -19.20 2.19
C TYR A 11 -16.45 -19.25 0.72
N PRO A 12 -17.27 -18.70 -0.18
CA PRO A 12 -16.90 -18.59 -1.59
C PRO A 12 -15.66 -17.71 -1.77
N GLU A 13 -14.78 -18.05 -2.73
CA GLU A 13 -13.49 -17.38 -2.97
C GLU A 13 -13.59 -15.84 -3.09
N TRP A 14 -14.69 -15.34 -3.67
CA TRP A 14 -14.92 -13.90 -3.79
C TRP A 14 -15.15 -13.22 -2.43
N LYS A 15 -15.69 -13.91 -1.42
CA LYS A 15 -15.83 -13.36 -0.06
C LYS A 15 -14.49 -13.30 0.66
N ILE A 16 -13.63 -14.29 0.46
CA ILE A 16 -12.28 -14.32 1.02
C ILE A 16 -11.45 -13.18 0.44
N SER A 17 -11.49 -13.01 -0.89
CA SER A 17 -10.77 -11.93 -1.56
C SER A 17 -11.32 -10.55 -1.21
N ALA A 18 -12.64 -10.41 -1.10
CA ALA A 18 -13.28 -9.17 -0.67
C ALA A 18 -12.86 -8.81 0.76
N GLY A 19 -12.86 -9.78 1.69
CA GLY A 19 -12.40 -9.59 3.06
C GLY A 19 -10.94 -9.12 3.13
N PHE A 20 -10.05 -9.72 2.34
CA PHE A 20 -8.65 -9.29 2.27
C PHE A 20 -8.52 -7.81 1.88
N PHE A 21 -9.25 -7.36 0.86
CA PHE A 21 -9.23 -5.95 0.43
C PHE A 21 -9.92 -5.01 1.43
N MET A 22 -10.86 -5.49 2.23
CA MET A 22 -11.48 -4.73 3.31
C MET A 22 -10.52 -4.54 4.49
N TYR A 23 -9.80 -5.58 4.91
CA TYR A 23 -8.74 -5.47 5.93
C TYR A 23 -7.61 -4.55 5.49
N HIS A 24 -7.17 -4.62 4.23
CA HIS A 24 -6.21 -3.68 3.66
C HIS A 24 -6.75 -2.23 3.68
N GLY A 25 -8.04 -2.05 3.42
CA GLY A 25 -8.70 -0.76 3.57
C GLY A 25 -8.73 -0.27 5.02
N ALA A 26 -8.99 -1.16 5.99
CA ALA A 26 -8.97 -0.85 7.42
C ALA A 26 -7.58 -0.40 7.88
N GLU A 27 -6.52 -1.11 7.46
CA GLU A 27 -5.13 -0.73 7.73
C GLU A 27 -4.83 0.69 7.25
N HIS A 28 -5.14 1.00 5.98
CA HIS A 28 -4.93 2.34 5.43
C HIS A 28 -5.68 3.43 6.20
N LYS A 29 -6.92 3.16 6.59
CA LYS A 29 -7.74 4.10 7.36
C LYS A 29 -7.18 4.32 8.77
N CYS A 30 -6.68 3.29 9.44
CA CYS A 30 -6.02 3.42 10.74
C CYS A 30 -4.75 4.29 10.63
N ILE A 31 -3.89 4.03 9.64
CA ILE A 31 -2.67 4.80 9.41
C ILE A 31 -3.01 6.27 9.13
N ASN A 32 -3.94 6.53 8.20
CA ASN A 32 -4.37 7.89 7.88
C ASN A 32 -5.01 8.60 9.09
N CYS A 33 -5.77 7.91 9.93
CA CYS A 33 -6.32 8.47 11.16
C CYS A 33 -5.20 8.97 12.08
N ILE A 34 -4.16 8.16 12.29
CA ILE A 34 -3.00 8.49 13.13
C ILE A 34 -2.19 9.64 12.52
N GLU A 35 -1.91 9.59 11.22
CA GLU A 35 -1.11 10.61 10.51
C GLU A 35 -1.81 11.96 10.40
N ASN A 36 -3.13 12.00 10.51
CA ASN A 36 -3.91 13.24 10.59
C ASN A 36 -4.10 13.74 12.04
N GLY A 37 -3.42 13.16 13.03
CA GLY A 37 -3.50 13.59 14.42
C GLY A 37 -4.84 13.27 15.11
N LEU A 38 -5.67 12.41 14.51
CA LEU A 38 -6.97 12.02 15.07
C LEU A 38 -6.80 10.89 16.08
N GLU A 39 -7.68 10.85 17.07
CA GLU A 39 -7.74 9.72 18.00
C GLU A 39 -8.09 8.43 17.28
N LEU A 40 -7.35 7.35 17.53
CA LEU A 40 -7.57 6.05 16.91
C LEU A 40 -8.79 5.37 17.56
N ASN A 41 -9.96 5.63 16.99
CA ASN A 41 -11.22 5.01 17.35
C ASN A 41 -12.04 4.69 16.09
N VAL A 42 -13.06 3.83 16.22
CA VAL A 42 -13.85 3.37 15.07
C VAL A 42 -14.47 4.52 14.27
N GLU A 43 -14.97 5.55 14.96
CA GLU A 43 -15.61 6.70 14.31
C GLU A 43 -14.65 7.49 13.43
N ASN A 44 -13.46 7.82 13.93
CA ASN A 44 -12.44 8.57 13.22
C ASN A 44 -11.83 7.74 12.08
N VAL A 45 -11.55 6.46 12.35
CA VAL A 45 -11.03 5.53 11.33
C VAL A 45 -12.03 5.36 10.20
N ARG A 46 -13.33 5.20 10.50
CA ARG A 46 -14.38 5.12 9.46
C ARG A 46 -14.39 6.33 8.52
N LYS A 47 -14.13 7.54 9.04
CA LYS A 47 -14.09 8.79 8.26
C LYS A 47 -12.78 8.99 7.51
N SER A 48 -11.72 8.29 7.87
CA SER A 48 -10.40 8.41 7.26
C SER A 48 -10.36 7.79 5.86
N SER A 49 -9.39 8.24 5.03
CA SER A 49 -9.22 7.74 3.67
C SER A 49 -8.69 6.31 3.65
N ARG A 50 -9.16 5.49 2.71
CA ARG A 50 -8.58 4.19 2.38
C ARG A 50 -7.43 4.26 1.38
N GLN A 51 -7.09 5.45 0.87
CA GLN A 51 -5.93 5.66 0.01
C GLN A 51 -4.77 6.16 0.85
N HIS A 52 -3.59 5.56 0.68
CA HIS A 52 -2.38 5.93 1.40
C HIS A 52 -1.18 6.00 0.45
N ARG A 53 -0.38 7.09 0.53
CA ARG A 53 0.70 7.36 -0.43
C ARG A 53 1.90 6.40 -0.30
N ARG A 54 2.08 5.74 0.84
CA ARG A 54 3.19 4.83 1.15
C ARG A 54 2.78 3.36 1.17
N CYS A 55 1.84 2.97 0.31
CA CYS A 55 1.35 1.61 0.23
C CYS A 55 2.25 0.70 -0.61
N GLY A 56 2.43 -0.55 -0.17
CA GLY A 56 3.20 -1.58 -0.88
C GLY A 56 2.67 -1.92 -2.27
N THR A 57 1.34 -1.83 -2.49
CA THR A 57 0.75 -2.05 -3.83
C THR A 57 1.14 -0.94 -4.81
N SER A 58 1.21 0.32 -4.34
CA SER A 58 1.74 1.43 -5.13
C SER A 58 3.24 1.24 -5.42
N PHE A 59 4.01 0.74 -4.45
CA PHE A 59 5.42 0.41 -4.65
C PHE A 59 5.60 -0.61 -5.77
N LEU A 60 4.84 -1.72 -5.77
CA LEU A 60 4.91 -2.74 -6.82
C LEU A 60 4.55 -2.16 -8.20
N LEU A 61 3.55 -1.28 -8.28
CA LEU A 61 3.23 -0.61 -9.53
C LEU A 61 4.43 0.19 -10.07
N PHE A 62 5.10 0.97 -9.21
CA PHE A 62 6.28 1.73 -9.63
C PHE A 62 7.46 0.84 -10.01
N VAL A 63 7.68 -0.26 -9.30
CA VAL A 63 8.68 -1.28 -9.69
C VAL A 63 8.41 -1.78 -11.10
N ILE A 64 7.16 -2.12 -11.43
CA ILE A 64 6.78 -2.59 -12.77
C ILE A 64 7.00 -1.50 -13.82
N LEU A 65 6.50 -0.27 -13.58
CA LEU A 65 6.61 0.83 -14.53
C LEU A 65 8.07 1.20 -14.81
N ILE A 66 8.89 1.32 -13.76
CA ILE A 66 10.33 1.64 -13.90
C ILE A 66 11.06 0.47 -14.58
N SER A 67 10.71 -0.80 -14.25
CA SER A 67 11.29 -1.97 -14.93
C SER A 67 11.03 -1.96 -16.42
N VAL A 68 9.80 -1.67 -16.84
CA VAL A 68 9.45 -1.57 -18.26
C VAL A 68 10.32 -0.53 -18.96
N VAL A 69 10.43 0.67 -18.38
CA VAL A 69 11.24 1.75 -18.96
C VAL A 69 12.71 1.34 -19.03
N VAL A 70 13.29 0.86 -17.94
CA VAL A 70 14.72 0.48 -17.89
C VAL A 70 15.02 -0.64 -18.89
N PHE A 71 14.17 -1.68 -18.97
CA PHE A 71 14.40 -2.83 -19.84
C PHE A 71 14.16 -2.54 -21.33
N LEU A 72 13.53 -1.43 -21.69
CA LEU A 72 13.49 -0.94 -23.06
C LEU A 72 14.86 -0.48 -23.55
N PHE A 73 15.67 0.09 -22.66
CA PHE A 73 16.99 0.63 -22.99
C PHE A 73 18.13 -0.36 -22.76
N VAL A 74 17.96 -1.28 -21.79
CA VAL A 74 18.99 -2.30 -21.47
C VAL A 74 18.75 -3.55 -22.29
N ARG A 75 19.47 -3.64 -23.41
CA ARG A 75 19.39 -4.78 -24.35
C ARG A 75 20.77 -5.31 -24.64
N PHE A 76 20.89 -6.65 -24.66
CA PHE A 76 22.10 -7.38 -25.02
C PHE A 76 21.74 -8.47 -26.02
N ASP A 77 22.60 -8.76 -26.99
CA ASP A 77 22.38 -9.81 -27.99
C ASP A 77 22.42 -11.21 -27.38
N SER A 78 23.21 -11.39 -26.32
CA SER A 78 23.28 -12.67 -25.59
C SER A 78 22.11 -12.80 -24.60
N PRO A 79 21.28 -13.87 -24.71
CA PRO A 79 20.18 -14.11 -23.75
C PRO A 79 20.68 -14.30 -22.31
N VAL A 80 21.84 -14.89 -22.13
CA VAL A 80 22.45 -15.10 -20.81
C VAL A 80 22.85 -13.76 -20.18
N LEU A 81 23.53 -12.90 -20.95
CA LEU A 81 23.91 -11.57 -20.48
C LEU A 81 22.70 -10.70 -20.19
N GLN A 82 21.66 -10.80 -21.03
CA GLN A 82 20.39 -10.12 -20.81
C GLN A 82 19.71 -10.54 -19.50
N LEU A 83 19.71 -11.84 -19.16
CA LEU A 83 19.17 -12.36 -17.91
C LEU A 83 19.94 -11.81 -16.70
N PHE A 84 21.27 -11.91 -16.73
CA PHE A 84 22.12 -11.40 -15.65
C PHE A 84 21.94 -9.89 -15.44
N ALA A 85 21.89 -9.12 -16.52
CA ALA A 85 21.66 -7.67 -16.44
C ALA A 85 20.31 -7.36 -15.79
N ARG A 86 19.25 -8.06 -16.15
CA ARG A 86 17.91 -7.89 -15.54
C ARG A 86 17.92 -8.22 -14.05
N LEU A 87 18.54 -9.34 -13.65
CA LEU A 87 18.65 -9.73 -12.24
C LEU A 87 19.44 -8.71 -11.42
N LEU A 88 20.54 -8.18 -11.97
CA LEU A 88 21.34 -7.16 -11.32
C LEU A 88 20.60 -5.83 -11.16
N LEU A 89 19.70 -5.49 -12.09
CA LEU A 89 18.93 -4.26 -12.07
C LEU A 89 17.73 -4.30 -11.11
N ILE A 90 17.25 -5.48 -10.71
CA ILE A 90 16.11 -5.59 -9.78
C ILE A 90 16.31 -4.77 -8.49
N PRO A 91 17.41 -4.92 -7.73
CA PRO A 91 17.60 -4.15 -6.51
C PRO A 91 17.74 -2.64 -6.77
N VAL A 92 18.29 -2.24 -7.90
CA VAL A 92 18.40 -0.81 -8.28
C VAL A 92 17.02 -0.23 -8.55
N ILE A 93 16.19 -0.94 -9.35
CA ILE A 93 14.83 -0.52 -9.66
C ILE A 93 13.98 -0.47 -8.39
N ALA A 94 14.10 -1.47 -7.52
CA ALA A 94 13.39 -1.48 -6.24
C ALA A 94 13.81 -0.30 -5.36
N GLY A 95 15.12 0.03 -5.30
CA GLY A 95 15.64 1.18 -4.56
C GLY A 95 15.08 2.50 -5.08
N ILE A 96 15.06 2.72 -6.38
CA ILE A 96 14.48 3.92 -7.01
C ILE A 96 12.99 4.02 -6.70
N SER A 97 12.25 2.90 -6.82
CA SER A 97 10.81 2.85 -6.52
C SER A 97 10.52 3.15 -5.06
N TYR A 98 11.35 2.65 -4.15
CA TYR A 98 11.25 2.92 -2.72
C TYR A 98 11.47 4.41 -2.39
N GLU A 99 12.53 5.02 -2.95
CA GLU A 99 12.78 6.45 -2.77
C GLU A 99 11.64 7.31 -3.31
N PHE A 100 11.05 6.92 -4.43
CA PHE A 100 9.88 7.62 -4.97
C PHE A 100 8.67 7.53 -4.02
N ILE A 101 8.35 6.36 -3.49
CA ILE A 101 7.25 6.18 -2.54
C ILE A 101 7.51 6.95 -1.23
N ARG A 102 8.76 6.94 -0.76
CA ARG A 102 9.17 7.72 0.42
C ARG A 102 8.99 9.22 0.20
N LEU A 103 9.38 9.71 -0.98
CA LEU A 103 9.17 11.11 -1.37
C LEU A 103 7.70 11.45 -1.50
N ALA A 104 6.88 10.57 -2.11
CA ALA A 104 5.45 10.75 -2.26
C ALA A 104 4.71 10.88 -0.92
N GLY A 105 5.20 10.19 0.11
CA GLY A 105 4.66 10.28 1.47
C GLY A 105 5.04 11.53 2.25
N ARG A 106 6.02 12.30 1.78
CA ARG A 106 6.56 13.48 2.50
C ARG A 106 6.38 14.79 1.76
N SER A 107 6.12 14.74 0.46
CA SER A 107 6.10 15.92 -0.41
C SER A 107 4.68 16.30 -0.79
N GLU A 108 4.37 17.59 -0.66
CA GLU A 108 3.16 18.21 -1.19
C GLU A 108 3.39 18.89 -2.56
N HIS A 109 4.56 18.67 -3.17
CA HIS A 109 4.88 19.27 -4.47
C HIS A 109 3.93 18.75 -5.55
N PRO A 110 3.31 19.61 -6.40
CA PRO A 110 2.26 19.23 -7.35
C PRO A 110 2.69 18.12 -8.33
N LEU A 111 3.96 18.11 -8.76
CA LEU A 111 4.49 17.08 -9.65
C LEU A 111 4.54 15.71 -8.98
N VAL A 112 4.96 15.65 -7.71
CA VAL A 112 5.02 14.40 -6.93
C VAL A 112 3.61 13.87 -6.70
N LEU A 113 2.66 14.75 -6.39
CA LEU A 113 1.25 14.39 -6.23
C LEU A 113 0.67 13.83 -7.53
N LEU A 114 0.97 14.47 -8.67
CA LEU A 114 0.52 14.00 -9.98
C LEU A 114 1.08 12.62 -10.30
N LEU A 115 2.38 12.39 -10.09
CA LEU A 115 3.04 11.12 -10.34
C LEU A 115 2.57 10.00 -9.39
N SER A 116 2.06 10.34 -8.21
CA SER A 116 1.52 9.38 -7.25
C SER A 116 0.10 8.91 -7.60
N LYS A 117 -0.64 9.63 -8.45
CA LYS A 117 -2.04 9.30 -8.80
C LYS A 117 -2.24 7.89 -9.35
N PRO A 118 -1.39 7.33 -10.23
CA PRO A 118 -1.57 5.96 -10.69
C PRO A 118 -1.55 4.93 -9.55
N GLY A 119 -0.65 5.11 -8.56
CA GLY A 119 -0.59 4.26 -7.38
C GLY A 119 -1.85 4.37 -6.52
N LEU A 120 -2.33 5.58 -6.26
CA LEU A 120 -3.57 5.81 -5.52
C LEU A 120 -4.80 5.27 -6.27
N TRP A 121 -4.82 5.39 -7.60
CA TRP A 121 -5.90 4.81 -8.40
C TRP A 121 -5.91 3.28 -8.31
N LEU A 122 -4.76 2.62 -8.35
CA LEU A 122 -4.64 1.17 -8.19
C LEU A 122 -5.21 0.71 -6.84
N GLN A 123 -5.07 1.50 -5.78
CA GLN A 123 -5.62 1.19 -4.47
C GLN A 123 -7.15 1.09 -4.46
N ASN A 124 -7.86 1.77 -5.36
CA ASN A 124 -9.31 1.59 -5.51
C ASN A 124 -9.70 0.16 -5.92
N LEU A 125 -8.78 -0.57 -6.56
CA LEU A 125 -8.96 -1.98 -6.92
C LEU A 125 -8.50 -2.94 -5.82
N THR A 126 -7.50 -2.53 -5.03
CA THR A 126 -6.83 -3.36 -4.01
C THR A 126 -7.26 -3.05 -2.57
N THR A 127 -8.15 -2.09 -2.37
CA THR A 127 -8.78 -1.77 -1.08
C THR A 127 -10.29 -1.66 -1.24
N ARG A 128 -11.03 -2.04 -0.20
CA ARG A 128 -12.47 -1.84 -0.09
C ARG A 128 -12.82 -1.19 1.24
N GLU A 129 -14.03 -0.61 1.32
CA GLU A 129 -14.54 -0.07 2.59
C GLU A 129 -14.72 -1.21 3.59
N PRO A 130 -14.04 -1.16 4.76
CA PRO A 130 -14.21 -2.12 5.83
C PRO A 130 -15.51 -1.87 6.59
N ASP A 131 -16.06 -2.93 7.18
CA ASP A 131 -17.05 -2.81 8.23
C ASP A 131 -16.41 -2.49 9.59
N ASP A 132 -17.24 -2.22 10.59
CA ASP A 132 -16.77 -1.80 11.91
C ASP A 132 -15.95 -2.88 12.63
N ASP A 133 -16.36 -4.14 12.50
CA ASP A 133 -15.64 -5.27 13.10
C ASP A 133 -14.22 -5.37 12.53
N MET A 134 -14.06 -5.11 11.24
CA MET A 134 -12.74 -5.09 10.58
C MET A 134 -11.90 -3.86 10.98
N ILE A 135 -12.55 -2.72 11.22
CA ILE A 135 -11.89 -1.54 11.76
C ILE A 135 -11.38 -1.81 13.16
N GLU A 136 -12.19 -2.46 14.05
CA GLU A 136 -11.76 -2.83 15.39
C GLU A 136 -10.54 -3.75 15.38
N VAL A 137 -10.53 -4.75 14.49
CA VAL A 137 -9.37 -5.63 14.30
C VAL A 137 -8.15 -4.82 13.82
N GLY A 138 -8.33 -3.87 12.89
CA GLY A 138 -7.27 -2.98 12.43
C GLY A 138 -6.70 -2.12 13.56
N ILE A 139 -7.54 -1.52 14.39
CA ILE A 139 -7.14 -0.74 15.58
C ILE A 139 -6.35 -1.61 16.55
N ALA A 140 -6.90 -2.79 16.92
CA ALA A 140 -6.23 -3.70 17.84
C ALA A 140 -4.85 -4.15 17.30
N SER A 141 -4.75 -4.40 15.99
CA SER A 141 -3.49 -4.78 15.36
C SER A 141 -2.44 -3.67 15.42
N VAL A 142 -2.85 -2.42 15.20
CA VAL A 142 -1.96 -1.25 15.32
C VAL A 142 -1.51 -1.06 16.77
N GLU A 143 -2.43 -1.09 17.72
CA GLU A 143 -2.12 -0.89 19.16
C GLU A 143 -1.20 -1.98 19.72
N ALA A 144 -1.23 -3.19 19.14
CA ALA A 144 -0.35 -4.28 19.55
C ALA A 144 1.13 -4.06 19.22
N VAL A 145 1.44 -3.24 18.20
CA VAL A 145 2.80 -3.08 17.67
C VAL A 145 3.30 -1.64 17.62
N PHE A 146 2.42 -0.66 17.79
CA PHE A 146 2.75 0.75 17.58
C PHE A 146 2.09 1.67 18.60
N ASP A 147 2.91 2.43 19.37
CA ASP A 147 2.41 3.50 20.26
C ASP A 147 2.06 4.75 19.43
N TRP A 148 0.86 4.77 18.86
CA TRP A 148 0.38 5.90 18.09
C TRP A 148 0.23 7.18 18.92
N ARG A 149 0.02 7.07 20.25
CA ARG A 149 -0.09 8.22 21.14
C ARG A 149 1.27 8.90 21.35
N ALA A 150 2.34 8.10 21.50
CA ALA A 150 3.71 8.63 21.54
C ALA A 150 4.06 9.30 20.20
N PHE A 151 3.79 8.64 19.08
CA PHE A 151 4.01 9.19 17.74
C PHE A 151 3.32 10.54 17.55
N GLN A 152 2.05 10.68 17.92
CA GLN A 152 1.31 11.93 17.79
C GLN A 152 1.85 13.02 18.73
N ARG A 153 2.30 12.68 19.95
CA ARG A 153 2.95 13.66 20.85
C ARG A 153 4.24 14.23 20.26
N GLU A 154 5.07 13.37 19.66
CA GLU A 154 6.35 13.76 19.06
C GLU A 154 6.17 14.60 17.79
N ASN A 155 5.10 14.37 17.04
CA ASN A 155 4.82 15.05 15.77
C ASN A 155 3.72 16.11 15.87
N ARG A 156 3.39 16.58 17.06
CA ARG A 156 2.27 17.52 17.29
C ARG A 156 2.32 18.77 16.42
N GLU A 157 3.52 19.30 16.13
CA GLU A 157 3.71 20.49 15.29
C GLU A 157 3.34 20.24 13.80
N SER A 158 3.36 18.99 13.35
CA SER A 158 3.02 18.63 11.99
C SER A 158 1.49 18.47 11.74
N PHE A 159 0.69 18.50 12.82
CA PHE A 159 -0.78 18.36 12.77
C PHE A 159 -1.51 19.69 13.00
N SER A 160 -0.80 20.78 13.28
CA SER A 160 -1.31 22.14 13.48
C SER A 160 -1.24 22.95 12.18
#